data_b597d9a88ea666cc594c026eb6d06b90
#
_entry.id   b597d9a88ea666cc594c026eb6d06b90
#
_cell.length_a   1.000
_cell.length_b   1.000
_cell.length_c   1.000
_cell.angle_alpha   90.00
_cell.angle_beta   90.00
_cell.angle_gamma   90.00
#
_symmetry.space_group_name_H-M   'P 1'
#
loop_
_entity.id
_entity.type
_entity.pdbx_description
1 polymer ?
#
loop_
_entity_poly.entity_id
_entity_poly.type
_entity_poly.pdbx_seq_one_letter_code
_entity_poly.pdbx_strand_id
1 'polypeptide(L)'
;MPIDRRSVTRELRLLLQGVDGLADEGLPAALQKVAEAATMILRAQGAGVMLADEHQVLRCAAASGPPGRGLATAQERLGAGPALDSYANGMPVASRDVTTDGRWPDLRHLIDRAAVRAVLSAPLTLPGGRPIGAIDLHSSRARDWEVAEIAATMAYAGVVASLISMALEARLRGVLLDKLLDALRVAGDRPDIEDG
;
A
#
# COMPACT_ATOMS: atom_id res chain seq x y z
N MET A 1 -25.05 5.87 2.16
CA MET A 1 -25.46 4.59 2.76
C MET A 1 -24.35 4.21 3.75
N PRO A 2 -24.62 4.01 5.04
CA PRO A 2 -23.57 3.79 6.03
C PRO A 2 -22.79 2.50 5.71
N ILE A 3 -21.47 2.57 5.84
CA ILE A 3 -20.56 1.42 5.72
C ILE A 3 -20.89 0.48 6.88
N ASP A 4 -21.32 -0.76 6.56
CA ASP A 4 -21.63 -1.75 7.59
C ASP A 4 -20.34 -2.25 8.28
N ARG A 5 -20.18 -1.85 9.54
CA ARG A 5 -19.04 -2.25 10.39
C ARG A 5 -18.85 -3.78 10.46
N ARG A 6 -19.94 -4.56 10.39
CA ARG A 6 -19.84 -6.03 10.45
C ARG A 6 -19.22 -6.62 9.18
N SER A 7 -19.57 -6.05 8.01
CA SER A 7 -18.94 -6.43 6.74
C SER A 7 -17.43 -6.09 6.75
N VAL A 8 -17.07 -4.89 7.21
CA VAL A 8 -15.67 -4.47 7.33
C VAL A 8 -14.88 -5.40 8.27
N THR A 9 -15.44 -5.74 9.43
CA THR A 9 -14.78 -6.65 10.39
C THR A 9 -14.60 -8.06 9.83
N ARG A 10 -15.59 -8.56 9.06
CA ARG A 10 -15.51 -9.90 8.44
C ARG A 10 -14.44 -9.95 7.36
N GLU A 11 -14.38 -8.93 6.49
CA GLU A 11 -13.40 -8.85 5.42
C GLU A 11 -11.98 -8.62 5.98
N LEU A 12 -11.83 -7.79 7.02
CA LEU A 12 -10.57 -7.63 7.73
C LEU A 12 -10.11 -8.95 8.38
N ARG A 13 -11.04 -9.76 8.90
CA ARG A 13 -10.71 -11.08 9.44
C ARG A 13 -10.24 -12.05 8.35
N LEU A 14 -10.85 -12.01 7.17
CA LEU A 14 -10.41 -12.80 6.02
C LEU A 14 -9.03 -12.37 5.52
N LEU A 15 -8.75 -11.07 5.52
CA LEU A 15 -7.41 -10.53 5.23
C LEU A 15 -6.39 -10.98 6.28
N LEU A 16 -6.75 -10.97 7.57
CA LEU A 16 -5.88 -11.43 8.65
C LEU A 16 -5.64 -12.95 8.62
N GLN A 17 -6.62 -13.75 8.20
CA GLN A 17 -6.44 -15.20 7.97
C GLN A 17 -5.56 -15.49 6.73
N GLY A 18 -5.50 -14.55 5.77
CA GLY A 18 -4.57 -14.62 4.64
C GLY A 18 -3.13 -14.25 4.97
N VAL A 19 -2.85 -13.74 6.19
CA VAL A 19 -1.47 -13.37 6.60
C VAL A 19 -0.54 -14.58 6.67
N ASP A 20 -1.05 -15.75 7.06
CA ASP A 20 -0.27 -17.00 7.03
C ASP A 20 0.11 -17.41 5.59
N GLY A 21 -0.72 -17.03 4.59
CA GLY A 21 -0.41 -17.21 3.16
C GLY A 21 0.51 -16.14 2.56
N LEU A 22 0.72 -14.99 3.23
CA LEU A 22 1.60 -13.92 2.76
C LEU A 22 3.08 -14.32 2.71
N ALA A 23 3.48 -15.27 3.54
CA ALA A 23 4.84 -15.80 3.56
C ALA A 23 5.13 -16.64 2.29
N ASP A 24 4.13 -17.34 1.76
CA ASP A 24 4.29 -18.23 0.60
C ASP A 24 4.09 -17.50 -0.76
N GLU A 25 3.15 -16.55 -0.85
CA GLU A 25 2.85 -15.85 -2.11
C GLU A 25 3.71 -14.59 -2.36
N GLY A 26 4.43 -14.13 -1.35
CA GLY A 26 5.24 -12.91 -1.40
C GLY A 26 4.44 -11.60 -1.28
N LEU A 27 5.14 -10.55 -0.89
CA LEU A 27 4.57 -9.21 -0.66
C LEU A 27 3.78 -8.64 -1.87
N PRO A 28 4.23 -8.79 -3.15
CA PRO A 28 3.48 -8.26 -4.29
C PRO A 28 2.07 -8.85 -4.44
N ALA A 29 1.91 -10.16 -4.27
CA ALA A 29 0.60 -10.83 -4.37
C ALA A 29 -0.33 -10.41 -3.23
N ALA A 30 0.21 -10.24 -2.03
CA ALA A 30 -0.52 -9.74 -0.89
C ALA A 30 -1.02 -8.29 -1.10
N LEU A 31 -0.19 -7.41 -1.62
CA LEU A 31 -0.55 -6.03 -1.93
C LEU A 31 -1.61 -5.96 -3.04
N GLN A 32 -1.57 -6.88 -4.00
CA GLN A 32 -2.61 -7.01 -5.03
C GLN A 32 -3.97 -7.34 -4.39
N LYS A 33 -4.02 -8.33 -3.49
CA LYS A 33 -5.24 -8.67 -2.72
C LYS A 33 -5.74 -7.50 -1.86
N VAL A 34 -4.81 -6.75 -1.26
CA VAL A 34 -5.15 -5.53 -0.50
C VAL A 34 -5.81 -4.48 -1.40
N ALA A 35 -5.27 -4.21 -2.57
CA ALA A 35 -5.87 -3.25 -3.50
C ALA A 35 -7.26 -3.69 -3.99
N GLU A 36 -7.46 -4.98 -4.27
CA GLU A 36 -8.75 -5.55 -4.64
C GLU A 36 -9.76 -5.48 -3.49
N ALA A 37 -9.36 -5.86 -2.28
CA ALA A 37 -10.21 -5.80 -1.09
C ALA A 37 -10.64 -4.35 -0.75
N ALA A 38 -9.75 -3.36 -0.95
CA ALA A 38 -10.08 -1.96 -0.76
C ALA A 38 -11.28 -1.52 -1.61
N THR A 39 -11.36 -1.98 -2.87
CA THR A 39 -12.49 -1.63 -3.76
C THR A 39 -13.82 -2.15 -3.23
N MET A 40 -13.83 -3.37 -2.68
CA MET A 40 -15.04 -3.99 -2.14
C MET A 40 -15.45 -3.38 -0.80
N ILE A 41 -14.49 -3.24 0.13
CA ILE A 41 -14.74 -2.76 1.49
C ILE A 41 -15.13 -1.29 1.49
N LEU A 42 -14.42 -0.46 0.72
CA LEU A 42 -14.58 0.99 0.67
C LEU A 42 -15.50 1.45 -0.47
N ARG A 43 -16.06 0.51 -1.24
CA ARG A 43 -16.98 0.75 -2.36
C ARG A 43 -16.45 1.74 -3.39
N ALA A 44 -15.14 1.67 -3.65
CA ALA A 44 -14.48 2.45 -4.69
C ALA A 44 -14.53 1.71 -6.04
N GLN A 45 -14.36 2.41 -7.15
CA GLN A 45 -14.28 1.79 -8.47
C GLN A 45 -12.91 1.14 -8.72
N GLY A 46 -11.89 1.61 -8.01
CA GLY A 46 -10.59 0.99 -8.03
C GLY A 46 -9.71 1.55 -6.93
N ALA A 47 -8.59 0.86 -6.69
CA ALA A 47 -7.59 1.23 -5.72
C ALA A 47 -6.18 0.99 -6.26
N GLY A 48 -5.21 1.72 -5.73
CA GLY A 48 -3.78 1.54 -5.95
C GLY A 48 -3.02 1.64 -4.64
N VAL A 49 -1.92 0.91 -4.54
CA VAL A 49 -0.99 0.99 -3.42
C VAL A 49 0.36 1.44 -3.97
N MET A 50 0.88 2.50 -3.40
CA MET A 50 2.22 3.00 -3.68
C MET A 50 3.09 2.88 -2.42
N LEU A 51 4.30 2.36 -2.56
CA LEU A 51 5.25 2.24 -1.47
C LEU A 51 6.52 3.02 -1.78
N ALA A 52 7.13 3.60 -0.73
CA ALA A 52 8.38 4.30 -0.85
C ALA A 52 9.54 3.30 -1.04
N ASP A 53 10.39 3.56 -2.03
CA ASP A 53 11.65 2.85 -2.22
C ASP A 53 12.74 3.36 -1.25
N GLU A 54 13.94 2.83 -1.36
CA GLU A 54 15.11 3.22 -0.55
C GLU A 54 15.50 4.70 -0.69
N HIS A 55 15.10 5.33 -1.78
CA HIS A 55 15.31 6.76 -2.05
C HIS A 55 14.12 7.63 -1.65
N GLN A 56 13.14 7.06 -0.92
CA GLN A 56 11.89 7.72 -0.51
C GLN A 56 11.01 8.17 -1.69
N VAL A 57 11.15 7.51 -2.84
CA VAL A 57 10.32 7.74 -4.03
C VAL A 57 9.17 6.74 -4.03
N LEU A 58 7.93 7.22 -4.16
CA LEU A 58 6.76 6.35 -4.25
C LEU A 58 6.75 5.60 -5.58
N ARG A 59 6.62 4.27 -5.49
CA ARG A 59 6.49 3.35 -6.61
C ARG A 59 5.16 2.61 -6.56
N CYS A 60 4.58 2.35 -7.72
CA CYS A 60 3.38 1.54 -7.81
C CYS A 60 3.68 0.09 -7.39
N ALA A 61 3.17 -0.31 -6.23
CA ALA A 61 3.34 -1.66 -5.69
C ALA A 61 2.22 -2.61 -6.13
N ALA A 62 0.97 -2.12 -6.15
CA ALA A 62 -0.19 -2.89 -6.61
C ALA A 62 -1.33 -1.99 -7.06
N ALA A 63 -2.27 -2.52 -7.86
CA ALA A 63 -3.50 -1.82 -8.23
C ALA A 63 -4.59 -2.81 -8.59
N SER A 64 -5.84 -2.53 -8.23
CA SER A 64 -7.01 -3.38 -8.50
C SER A 64 -7.41 -3.46 -9.97
N GLY A 65 -6.76 -2.69 -10.85
CA GLY A 65 -7.02 -2.70 -12.29
C GLY A 65 -6.22 -1.63 -13.04
N PRO A 66 -6.36 -1.58 -14.39
CA PRO A 66 -5.60 -0.66 -15.23
C PRO A 66 -5.75 0.83 -14.87
N PRO A 67 -6.94 1.35 -14.49
CA PRO A 67 -7.07 2.76 -14.12
C PRO A 67 -6.26 3.14 -12.88
N GLY A 68 -6.27 2.30 -11.84
CA GLY A 68 -5.47 2.53 -10.63
C GLY A 68 -3.98 2.47 -10.91
N ARG A 69 -3.54 1.53 -11.75
CA ARG A 69 -2.14 1.44 -12.19
C ARG A 69 -1.74 2.66 -13.01
N GLY A 70 -2.62 3.12 -13.91
CA GLY A 70 -2.40 4.32 -14.72
C GLY A 70 -2.24 5.56 -13.84
N LEU A 71 -3.08 5.74 -12.83
CA LEU A 71 -2.98 6.82 -11.85
C LEU A 71 -1.63 6.77 -11.10
N ALA A 72 -1.28 5.61 -10.54
CA ALA A 72 -0.04 5.44 -9.79
C ALA A 72 1.19 5.74 -10.66
N THR A 73 1.23 5.21 -11.90
CA THR A 73 2.31 5.47 -12.86
C THR A 73 2.40 6.94 -13.25
N ALA A 74 1.25 7.62 -13.41
CA ALA A 74 1.21 9.05 -13.73
C ALA A 74 1.81 9.88 -12.59
N GLN A 75 1.41 9.61 -11.34
CA GLN A 75 1.95 10.26 -10.16
C GLN A 75 3.45 10.01 -9.98
N GLU A 76 3.90 8.77 -10.18
CA GLU A 76 5.31 8.39 -10.14
C GLU A 76 6.15 9.17 -11.16
N ARG A 77 5.69 9.24 -12.42
CA ARG A 77 6.40 9.96 -13.49
C ARG A 77 6.45 11.46 -13.27
N LEU A 78 5.38 12.01 -12.73
CA LEU A 78 5.26 13.45 -12.47
C LEU A 78 6.01 13.88 -11.20
N GLY A 79 6.18 12.97 -10.25
CA GLY A 79 6.66 13.31 -8.92
C GLY A 79 5.67 14.19 -8.13
N ALA A 80 4.38 14.18 -8.51
CA ALA A 80 3.31 14.98 -7.90
C ALA A 80 1.96 14.27 -8.04
N GLY A 81 1.08 14.48 -7.08
CA GLY A 81 -0.25 13.90 -7.08
C GLY A 81 -0.79 13.64 -5.68
N PRO A 82 -2.06 13.20 -5.57
CA PRO A 82 -2.71 12.95 -4.30
C PRO A 82 -1.94 12.00 -3.37
N ALA A 83 -1.38 10.90 -3.91
CA ALA A 83 -0.61 9.93 -3.13
C ALA A 83 0.69 10.54 -2.58
N LEU A 84 1.39 11.34 -3.39
CA LEU A 84 2.64 11.96 -2.97
C LEU A 84 2.40 12.99 -1.88
N ASP A 85 1.35 13.82 -2.02
CA ASP A 85 0.98 14.79 -1.00
C ASP A 85 0.52 14.12 0.29
N SER A 86 -0.24 13.02 0.18
CA SER A 86 -0.67 12.23 1.33
C SER A 86 0.51 11.60 2.07
N TYR A 87 1.44 11.02 1.33
CA TYR A 87 2.68 10.46 1.86
C TYR A 87 3.55 11.51 2.55
N ALA A 88 3.76 12.66 1.90
CA ALA A 88 4.62 13.72 2.40
C ALA A 88 4.07 14.37 3.69
N ASN A 89 2.74 14.58 3.73
CA ASN A 89 2.09 15.30 4.83
C ASN A 89 1.57 14.38 5.96
N GLY A 90 1.50 13.07 5.72
CA GLY A 90 0.93 12.11 6.67
C GLY A 90 -0.58 12.28 6.89
N MET A 91 -1.29 12.92 5.95
CA MET A 91 -2.70 13.26 6.03
C MET A 91 -3.46 12.75 4.79
N PRO A 92 -4.77 12.45 4.89
CA PRO A 92 -5.56 12.11 3.73
C PRO A 92 -5.68 13.29 2.78
N VAL A 93 -5.62 13.01 1.48
CA VAL A 93 -5.75 13.99 0.41
C VAL A 93 -6.90 13.58 -0.51
N ALA A 94 -7.91 14.45 -0.60
CA ALA A 94 -9.06 14.23 -1.47
C ALA A 94 -9.04 15.22 -2.64
N SER A 95 -9.40 14.73 -3.82
CA SER A 95 -9.69 15.52 -5.00
C SER A 95 -11.03 15.10 -5.57
N ARG A 96 -11.90 16.07 -5.79
CA ARG A 96 -13.18 15.87 -6.46
C ARG A 96 -12.99 15.49 -7.93
N ASP A 97 -12.00 16.11 -8.56
CA ASP A 97 -11.67 15.89 -9.97
C ASP A 97 -10.21 16.27 -10.23
N VAL A 98 -9.35 15.27 -10.28
CA VAL A 98 -7.90 15.45 -10.51
C VAL A 98 -7.58 16.02 -11.89
N THR A 99 -8.53 15.99 -12.84
CA THR A 99 -8.33 16.57 -14.18
C THR A 99 -8.46 18.10 -14.20
N THR A 100 -9.07 18.67 -13.16
CA THR A 100 -9.29 20.11 -13.00
C THR A 100 -8.67 20.67 -11.73
N ASP A 101 -8.06 19.82 -10.91
CA ASP A 101 -7.46 20.22 -9.64
C ASP A 101 -6.15 20.99 -9.87
N GLY A 102 -6.16 22.27 -9.49
CA GLY A 102 -5.02 23.16 -9.69
C GLY A 102 -3.78 22.80 -8.86
N ARG A 103 -3.88 21.86 -7.91
CA ARG A 103 -2.71 21.37 -7.16
C ARG A 103 -1.76 20.57 -8.05
N TRP A 104 -2.29 19.86 -9.04
CA TRP A 104 -1.51 18.99 -9.93
C TRP A 104 -1.90 19.21 -11.41
N PRO A 105 -1.60 20.37 -11.99
CA PRO A 105 -2.11 20.76 -13.31
C PRO A 105 -1.66 19.84 -14.43
N ASP A 106 -0.49 19.21 -14.29
CA ASP A 106 0.06 18.33 -15.32
C ASP A 106 -0.45 16.89 -15.21
N LEU A 107 -1.00 16.49 -14.05
CA LEU A 107 -1.52 15.13 -13.82
C LEU A 107 -2.64 14.78 -14.82
N ARG A 108 -3.51 15.72 -15.17
CA ARG A 108 -4.60 15.55 -16.14
C ARG A 108 -4.13 15.01 -17.50
N HIS A 109 -2.93 15.39 -17.94
CA HIS A 109 -2.39 14.98 -19.23
C HIS A 109 -1.90 13.52 -19.24
N LEU A 110 -1.63 12.95 -18.07
CA LEU A 110 -1.12 11.60 -17.90
C LEU A 110 -2.21 10.59 -17.53
N ILE A 111 -3.32 11.04 -16.92
CA ILE A 111 -4.40 10.17 -16.43
C ILE A 111 -5.65 10.17 -17.30
N ASP A 112 -5.72 10.99 -18.35
CA ASP A 112 -6.92 11.12 -19.21
C ASP A 112 -7.38 9.77 -19.78
N ARG A 113 -6.45 8.86 -20.04
CA ARG A 113 -6.72 7.50 -20.51
C ARG A 113 -7.01 6.49 -19.40
N ALA A 114 -6.81 6.87 -18.15
CA ALA A 114 -6.98 5.96 -17.01
C ALA A 114 -8.42 5.93 -16.48
N ALA A 115 -9.33 6.73 -17.06
CA ALA A 115 -10.73 6.88 -16.62
C ALA A 115 -10.86 7.19 -15.12
N VAL A 116 -9.96 8.05 -14.60
CA VAL A 116 -9.92 8.49 -13.20
C VAL A 116 -10.31 9.95 -13.13
N ARG A 117 -11.28 10.28 -12.26
CA ARG A 117 -11.74 11.65 -12.00
C ARG A 117 -11.57 12.02 -10.53
N ALA A 118 -12.29 11.39 -9.63
CA ALA A 118 -12.14 11.64 -8.20
C ALA A 118 -11.10 10.69 -7.59
N VAL A 119 -10.26 11.20 -6.70
CA VAL A 119 -9.24 10.43 -5.97
C VAL A 119 -9.29 10.76 -4.49
N LEU A 120 -9.15 9.74 -3.66
CA LEU A 120 -8.90 9.86 -2.23
C LEU A 120 -7.65 9.04 -1.91
N SER A 121 -6.62 9.72 -1.43
CA SER A 121 -5.37 9.12 -0.97
C SER A 121 -5.30 9.11 0.55
N ALA A 122 -4.85 8.02 1.14
CA ALA A 122 -4.57 7.92 2.57
C ALA A 122 -3.14 7.39 2.80
N PRO A 123 -2.39 7.96 3.75
CA PRO A 123 -1.02 7.55 4.01
C PRO A 123 -1.00 6.18 4.72
N LEU A 124 -0.08 5.32 4.31
CA LEU A 124 0.24 4.06 4.97
C LEU A 124 1.25 4.37 6.08
N THR A 125 0.77 4.65 7.27
CA THR A 125 1.60 5.10 8.41
C THR A 125 1.69 4.01 9.46
N LEU A 126 2.91 3.62 9.82
CA LEU A 126 3.15 2.70 10.93
C LEU A 126 2.89 3.40 12.28
N PRO A 127 2.50 2.67 13.33
CA PRO A 127 2.30 3.25 14.66
C PRO A 127 3.53 4.02 15.13
N GLY A 128 3.38 5.32 15.41
CA GLY A 128 4.46 6.20 15.88
C GLY A 128 5.54 6.53 14.83
N GLY A 129 5.34 6.13 13.57
CA GLY A 129 6.30 6.28 12.47
C GLY A 129 5.90 7.31 11.41
N ARG A 130 6.76 7.43 10.40
CA ARG A 130 6.46 8.15 9.17
C ARG A 130 5.66 7.25 8.21
N PRO A 131 4.93 7.84 7.25
CA PRO A 131 4.33 7.05 6.18
C PRO A 131 5.39 6.23 5.43
N ILE A 132 5.03 5.00 5.07
CA ILE A 132 5.83 4.10 4.21
C ILE A 132 5.29 4.06 2.78
N GLY A 133 4.17 4.73 2.53
CA GLY A 133 3.49 4.75 1.25
C GLY A 133 2.16 5.44 1.33
N ALA A 134 1.32 5.22 0.33
CA ALA A 134 -0.06 5.67 0.29
C ALA A 134 -0.96 4.64 -0.41
N ILE A 135 -2.25 4.65 -0.07
CA ILE A 135 -3.30 3.95 -0.79
C ILE A 135 -4.22 4.96 -1.45
N ASP A 136 -4.47 4.78 -2.74
CA ASP A 136 -5.39 5.59 -3.54
C ASP A 136 -6.68 4.83 -3.77
N LEU A 137 -7.80 5.50 -3.56
CA LEU A 137 -9.11 5.11 -4.09
C LEU A 137 -9.47 6.04 -5.22
N HIS A 138 -10.11 5.52 -6.27
CA HIS A 138 -10.54 6.36 -7.38
C HIS A 138 -11.95 6.06 -7.86
N SER A 139 -12.53 7.07 -8.54
CA SER A 139 -13.79 7.00 -9.26
C SER A 139 -13.62 7.58 -10.66
N SER A 140 -14.30 6.99 -11.65
CA SER A 140 -14.36 7.51 -13.02
C SER A 140 -15.27 8.72 -13.16
N ARG A 141 -16.01 9.10 -12.10
CA ARG A 141 -16.87 10.28 -12.03
C ARG A 141 -16.33 11.28 -11.04
N ALA A 142 -16.37 12.55 -11.39
CA ALA A 142 -16.08 13.63 -10.45
C ALA A 142 -17.10 13.62 -9.31
N ARG A 143 -16.62 13.56 -8.07
CA ARG A 143 -17.47 13.56 -6.87
C ARG A 143 -16.69 14.00 -5.64
N ASP A 144 -17.41 14.50 -4.65
CA ASP A 144 -16.84 14.75 -3.33
C ASP A 144 -16.69 13.43 -2.55
N TRP A 145 -15.78 13.42 -1.62
CA TRP A 145 -15.55 12.31 -0.69
C TRP A 145 -16.15 12.68 0.67
N GLU A 146 -17.02 11.82 1.18
CA GLU A 146 -17.66 12.04 2.47
C GLU A 146 -16.66 11.84 3.62
N VAL A 147 -16.88 12.53 4.74
CA VAL A 147 -16.05 12.39 5.95
C VAL A 147 -15.95 10.94 6.41
N ALA A 148 -17.06 10.18 6.30
CA ALA A 148 -17.09 8.76 6.64
C ALA A 148 -16.21 7.90 5.71
N GLU A 149 -16.14 8.24 4.42
CA GLU A 149 -15.27 7.55 3.44
C GLU A 149 -13.80 7.83 3.74
N ILE A 150 -13.47 9.09 4.05
CA ILE A 150 -12.11 9.48 4.43
C ILE A 150 -11.68 8.75 5.70
N ALA A 151 -12.51 8.72 6.73
CA ALA A 151 -12.24 8.03 7.98
C ALA A 151 -12.07 6.51 7.78
N ALA A 152 -12.94 5.89 6.96
CA ALA A 152 -12.83 4.46 6.64
C ALA A 152 -11.56 4.13 5.85
N THR A 153 -11.16 5.01 4.91
CA THR A 153 -9.94 4.84 4.13
C THR A 153 -8.69 4.96 5.02
N MET A 154 -8.67 5.92 5.94
CA MET A 154 -7.60 6.06 6.93
C MET A 154 -7.48 4.83 7.84
N ALA A 155 -8.62 4.30 8.34
CA ALA A 155 -8.62 3.09 9.15
C ALA A 155 -8.11 1.88 8.36
N TYR A 156 -8.52 1.74 7.11
CA TYR A 156 -8.03 0.69 6.21
C TYR A 156 -6.53 0.83 5.95
N ALA A 157 -6.05 2.03 5.66
CA ALA A 157 -4.63 2.32 5.45
C ALA A 157 -3.78 1.93 6.67
N GLY A 158 -4.26 2.19 7.88
CA GLY A 158 -3.59 1.79 9.13
C GLY A 158 -3.45 0.27 9.26
N VAL A 159 -4.50 -0.50 8.90
CA VAL A 159 -4.45 -1.96 8.89
C VAL A 159 -3.44 -2.46 7.85
N VAL A 160 -3.48 -1.91 6.64
CA VAL A 160 -2.54 -2.27 5.56
C VAL A 160 -1.10 -1.99 5.96
N ALA A 161 -0.82 -0.83 6.56
CA ALA A 161 0.51 -0.49 7.05
C ALA A 161 1.01 -1.51 8.10
N SER A 162 0.14 -1.91 9.03
CA SER A 162 0.46 -2.91 10.05
C SER A 162 0.77 -4.29 9.43
N LEU A 163 -0.01 -4.71 8.43
CA LEU A 163 0.23 -5.97 7.71
C LEU A 163 1.57 -5.96 6.97
N ILE A 164 1.91 -4.85 6.30
CA ILE A 164 3.20 -4.67 5.64
C ILE A 164 4.34 -4.76 6.66
N SER A 165 4.21 -4.10 7.82
CA SER A 165 5.22 -4.16 8.88
C SER A 165 5.46 -5.59 9.36
N MET A 166 4.39 -6.33 9.65
CA MET A 166 4.48 -7.73 10.10
C MET A 166 5.16 -8.62 9.04
N ALA A 167 4.83 -8.43 7.76
CA ALA A 167 5.43 -9.20 6.68
C ALA A 167 6.93 -8.90 6.54
N LEU A 168 7.33 -7.62 6.65
CA LEU A 168 8.73 -7.21 6.62
C LEU A 168 9.53 -7.76 7.81
N GLU A 169 8.96 -7.71 9.02
CA GLU A 169 9.60 -8.27 10.22
C GLU A 169 9.78 -9.79 10.11
N ALA A 170 8.77 -10.53 9.62
CA ALA A 170 8.86 -11.96 9.41
C ALA A 170 9.98 -12.31 8.42
N ARG A 171 10.08 -11.57 7.31
CA ARG A 171 11.14 -11.75 6.32
C ARG A 171 12.54 -11.46 6.89
N LEU A 172 12.68 -10.40 7.68
CA LEU A 172 13.96 -10.07 8.33
C LEU A 172 14.38 -11.15 9.32
N ARG A 173 13.45 -11.70 10.10
CA ARG A 173 13.73 -12.81 11.01
C ARG A 173 14.18 -14.06 10.26
N GLY A 174 13.56 -14.40 9.13
CA GLY A 174 13.96 -15.51 8.27
C GLY A 174 15.40 -15.34 7.76
N VAL A 175 15.72 -14.18 7.19
CA VAL A 175 17.08 -13.88 6.70
C VAL A 175 18.14 -13.95 7.82
N LEU A 176 17.81 -13.46 9.03
CA LEU A 176 18.72 -13.53 10.16
C LEU A 176 18.95 -14.97 10.64
N LEU A 177 17.88 -15.78 10.65
CA LEU A 177 17.97 -17.18 11.02
C LEU A 177 18.84 -17.98 10.04
N ASP A 178 18.64 -17.78 8.73
CA ASP A 178 19.44 -18.41 7.68
C ASP A 178 20.93 -18.07 7.84
N LYS A 179 21.26 -16.79 8.05
CA LYS A 179 22.63 -16.33 8.29
C LYS A 179 23.25 -16.96 9.55
N LEU A 180 22.45 -17.12 10.63
CA LEU A 180 22.89 -17.73 11.85
C LEU A 180 23.18 -19.24 11.64
N LEU A 181 22.30 -19.94 10.94
CA LEU A 181 22.49 -21.37 10.61
C LEU A 181 23.73 -21.57 9.74
N ASP A 182 23.96 -20.71 8.75
CA ASP A 182 25.17 -20.77 7.92
C ASP A 182 26.44 -20.50 8.75
N ALA A 183 26.41 -19.53 9.64
CA ALA A 183 27.53 -19.26 10.54
C ALA A 183 27.82 -20.44 11.47
N LEU A 184 26.81 -21.13 11.98
CA LEU A 184 26.96 -22.32 12.81
C LEU A 184 27.52 -23.52 12.02
N ARG A 185 27.10 -23.70 10.77
CA ARG A 185 27.67 -24.75 9.88
C ARG A 185 29.16 -24.53 9.65
N VAL A 186 29.55 -23.29 9.33
CA VAL A 186 30.96 -22.92 9.12
C VAL A 186 31.78 -23.10 10.39
N ALA A 187 31.21 -22.83 11.57
CA ALA A 187 31.90 -23.02 12.85
C ALA A 187 32.03 -24.50 13.23
N GLY A 188 31.08 -25.37 12.84
CA GLY A 188 31.12 -26.80 13.08
C GLY A 188 32.05 -27.60 12.16
N ASP A 189 32.42 -27.03 11.00
CA ASP A 189 33.32 -27.63 10.01
C ASP A 189 34.83 -27.31 10.25
N ARG A 190 35.19 -26.80 11.45
CA ARG A 190 36.63 -26.68 11.81
C ARG A 190 37.19 -28.09 12.02
N PRO A 191 38.20 -28.48 11.24
CA PRO A 191 38.87 -29.74 11.50
C PRO A 191 39.57 -29.62 12.90
N ASP A 192 39.37 -30.69 13.71
CA ASP A 192 40.13 -30.85 14.93
C ASP A 192 41.61 -30.71 14.58
N ILE A 193 42.25 -29.68 15.13
CA ILE A 193 43.72 -29.57 15.09
C ILE A 193 44.20 -30.68 16.02
N GLU A 194 44.59 -31.84 15.44
CA GLU A 194 45.30 -32.87 16.16
C GLU A 194 46.58 -32.23 16.74
N ASP A 195 46.59 -32.14 18.08
CA ASP A 195 47.78 -31.87 18.84
C ASP A 195 48.78 -33.04 18.64
N GLY A 196 49.84 -32.79 17.88
CA GLY A 196 51.02 -33.67 17.74
C GLY A 196 52.12 -33.25 18.70
#